data_4054913075c04c9df0771c3be8e34637
#
_entry.id   4054913075c04c9df0771c3be8e34637
#
_cell.length_a   1.000
_cell.length_b   1.000
_cell.length_c   1.000
_cell.angle_alpha   90.00
_cell.angle_beta   90.00
_cell.angle_gamma   90.00
#
_symmetry.space_group_name_H-M   'P 1'
#
loop_
_entity.id
_entity.type
_entity.pdbx_description
1 polymer ?
#
loop_
_entity_poly.entity_id
_entity_poly.type
_entity_poly.pdbx_seq_one_letter_code
_entity_poly.pdbx_strand_id
1 'polypeptide(L)'
;MRPKKVILCVDDNEQELSVLKFMLATNGYRVVSAGTGQEAIGIFSELQVDLVLADFGMPQMNGLQLVDRLKQIASHVPMILLGDPLKMSCEMHAADALLAKKSCSPQELLERIKVMSARKRGPRKGALRMAPAELAVAS
;
A
#
# COMPACT_ATOMS: atom_id res chain seq x y z
N MET A 1 19.81 12.82 -8.82
CA MET A 1 19.19 12.47 -7.54
C MET A 1 17.92 11.67 -7.73
N ARG A 2 17.73 10.60 -6.93
CA ARG A 2 16.56 9.81 -7.10
C ARG A 2 15.41 10.35 -6.34
N PRO A 3 14.21 10.38 -6.90
CA PRO A 3 13.04 10.79 -6.15
C PRO A 3 12.78 9.79 -5.02
N LYS A 4 12.22 10.27 -3.93
CA LYS A 4 11.86 9.41 -2.84
C LYS A 4 10.68 8.55 -3.24
N LYS A 5 10.61 7.35 -2.67
CA LYS A 5 9.46 6.48 -2.86
C LYS A 5 8.27 7.05 -2.11
N VAL A 6 7.11 6.94 -2.72
CA VAL A 6 5.88 7.50 -2.16
C VAL A 6 5.06 6.39 -1.52
N ILE A 7 4.74 6.57 -0.25
CA ILE A 7 3.94 5.61 0.51
C ILE A 7 2.60 6.25 0.82
N LEU A 8 1.52 5.58 0.45
CA LEU A 8 0.18 6.02 0.81
C LEU A 8 -0.25 5.29 2.08
N CYS A 9 -0.48 6.03 3.14
CA CYS A 9 -0.89 5.48 4.43
C CYS A 9 -2.37 5.79 4.65
N VAL A 10 -3.16 4.75 4.92
CA VAL A 10 -4.59 4.91 5.10
C VAL A 10 -5.01 4.37 6.46
N ASP A 11 -5.54 5.25 7.30
CA ASP A 11 -5.97 4.89 8.64
C ASP A 11 -6.92 5.98 9.11
N ASP A 12 -7.99 5.60 9.79
CA ASP A 12 -8.94 6.59 10.29
C ASP A 12 -8.51 7.20 11.63
N ASN A 13 -7.44 6.70 12.22
CA ASN A 13 -6.90 7.23 13.47
C ASN A 13 -5.79 8.23 13.15
N GLU A 14 -6.07 9.50 13.41
CA GLU A 14 -5.12 10.57 13.06
C GLU A 14 -3.80 10.47 13.80
N GLN A 15 -3.85 10.02 15.05
CA GLN A 15 -2.61 9.90 15.82
C GLN A 15 -1.71 8.82 15.25
N GLU A 16 -2.30 7.70 14.87
CA GLU A 16 -1.53 6.62 14.28
C GLU A 16 -0.95 7.04 12.93
N LEU A 17 -1.73 7.79 12.15
CA LEU A 17 -1.23 8.31 10.89
C LEU A 17 -0.04 9.24 11.10
N SER A 18 -0.14 10.11 12.12
CA SER A 18 0.95 11.03 12.40
C SER A 18 2.24 10.30 12.75
N VAL A 19 2.13 9.25 13.56
CA VAL A 19 3.29 8.46 13.94
C VAL A 19 3.90 7.79 12.72
N LEU A 20 3.07 7.19 11.88
CA LEU A 20 3.55 6.54 10.65
C LEU A 20 4.23 7.54 9.73
N LYS A 21 3.60 8.68 9.53
CA LYS A 21 4.16 9.70 8.65
C LYS A 21 5.53 10.15 9.13
N PHE A 22 5.65 10.39 10.43
CA PHE A 22 6.92 10.82 10.98
C PHE A 22 7.99 9.75 10.80
N MET A 23 7.64 8.52 11.14
CA MET A 23 8.58 7.41 11.05
C MET A 23 9.06 7.20 9.61
N LEU A 24 8.13 7.19 8.67
CA LEU A 24 8.48 6.95 7.28
C LEU A 24 9.26 8.11 6.67
N ALA A 25 8.84 9.33 6.97
CA ALA A 25 9.54 10.51 6.45
C ALA A 25 10.97 10.56 6.98
N THR A 26 11.14 10.21 8.25
CA THR A 26 12.47 10.17 8.86
C THR A 26 13.37 9.15 8.17
N ASN A 27 12.78 8.12 7.60
CA ASN A 27 13.52 7.06 6.94
C ASN A 27 13.59 7.22 5.42
N GLY A 28 13.32 8.42 4.94
CA GLY A 28 13.58 8.72 3.53
C GLY A 28 12.43 8.54 2.57
N TYR A 29 11.22 8.32 3.08
CA TYR A 29 10.05 8.16 2.23
C TYR A 29 9.23 9.43 2.16
N ARG A 30 8.52 9.60 1.07
CA ARG A 30 7.53 10.65 0.96
C ARG A 30 6.19 10.03 1.32
N VAL A 31 5.46 10.65 2.22
CA VAL A 31 4.23 10.06 2.73
C VAL A 31 3.03 10.89 2.34
N VAL A 32 2.01 10.21 1.84
CA VAL A 32 0.71 10.82 1.60
C VAL A 32 -0.28 10.04 2.45
N SER A 33 -1.20 10.72 3.09
CA SER A 33 -2.10 10.04 4.01
C SER A 33 -3.55 10.28 3.64
N ALA A 34 -4.38 9.32 4.01
CA ALA A 34 -5.83 9.39 3.82
C ALA A 34 -6.51 8.83 5.05
N GLY A 35 -7.60 9.45 5.44
CA GLY A 35 -8.37 9.01 6.60
C GLY A 35 -9.52 8.09 6.27
N THR A 36 -9.85 7.94 4.99
CA THR A 36 -10.93 7.07 4.55
C THR A 36 -10.53 6.35 3.27
N GLY A 37 -11.25 5.27 2.97
CA GLY A 37 -11.02 4.55 1.72
C GLY A 37 -11.30 5.40 0.50
N GLN A 38 -12.34 6.21 0.54
CA GLN A 38 -12.69 7.07 -0.57
C GLN A 38 -11.60 8.09 -0.86
N GLU A 39 -11.08 8.70 0.19
CA GLU A 39 -9.99 9.65 0.05
C GLU A 39 -8.77 8.97 -0.55
N ALA A 40 -8.48 7.75 -0.08
CA ALA A 40 -7.34 6.99 -0.57
C ALA A 40 -7.46 6.67 -2.05
N ILE A 41 -8.66 6.30 -2.50
CA ILE A 41 -8.89 6.01 -3.91
C ILE A 41 -8.63 7.24 -4.76
N GLY A 42 -9.11 8.39 -4.31
CA GLY A 42 -8.89 9.64 -5.03
C GLY A 42 -7.41 9.97 -5.17
N ILE A 43 -6.68 9.86 -4.07
CA ILE A 43 -5.25 10.14 -4.09
C ILE A 43 -4.52 9.14 -4.99
N PHE A 44 -4.83 7.86 -4.85
CA PHE A 44 -4.16 6.81 -5.60
C PHE A 44 -4.39 6.96 -7.12
N SER A 45 -5.54 7.47 -7.49
CA SER A 45 -5.87 7.66 -8.90
C SER A 45 -5.08 8.82 -9.52
N GLU A 46 -4.63 9.76 -8.71
CA GLU A 46 -3.97 10.96 -9.22
C GLU A 46 -2.46 10.96 -9.01
N LEU A 47 -1.99 10.28 -7.99
CA LEU A 47 -0.55 10.26 -7.68
C LEU A 47 0.05 8.90 -7.97
N GLN A 48 1.29 8.91 -8.35
CA GLN A 48 2.02 7.67 -8.54
C GLN A 48 2.53 7.22 -7.17
N VAL A 49 1.98 6.13 -6.66
CA VAL A 49 2.29 5.60 -5.34
C VAL A 49 3.11 4.34 -5.48
N ASP A 50 4.15 4.20 -4.67
CA ASP A 50 5.05 3.06 -4.74
C ASP A 50 4.66 1.92 -3.81
N LEU A 51 3.87 2.22 -2.78
CA LEU A 51 3.42 1.22 -1.83
C LEU A 51 2.25 1.77 -1.03
N VAL A 52 1.31 0.91 -0.67
CA VAL A 52 0.15 1.29 0.14
C VAL A 52 0.20 0.56 1.48
N LEU A 53 0.00 1.31 2.55
CA LEU A 53 -0.22 0.76 3.89
C LEU A 53 -1.64 1.08 4.28
N ALA A 54 -2.47 0.08 4.50
CA ALA A 54 -3.86 0.31 4.83
C ALA A 54 -4.24 -0.39 6.12
N ASP A 55 -4.98 0.31 6.96
CA ASP A 55 -5.51 -0.26 8.19
C ASP A 55 -6.74 -1.09 7.85
N PHE A 56 -6.79 -2.32 8.35
CA PHE A 56 -7.90 -3.22 8.08
C PHE A 56 -9.20 -2.71 8.69
N GLY A 57 -9.11 -2.15 9.87
CA GLY A 57 -10.30 -1.88 10.70
C GLY A 57 -11.03 -0.57 10.47
N MET A 58 -10.92 0.02 9.29
CA MET A 58 -11.59 1.29 9.05
C MET A 58 -13.10 1.12 8.90
N PRO A 59 -13.89 2.14 9.29
CA PRO A 59 -15.33 2.07 9.09
C PRO A 59 -15.70 2.28 7.64
N GLN A 60 -16.90 1.87 7.28
CA GLN A 60 -17.46 2.02 5.94
C GLN A 60 -16.76 1.18 4.89
N MET A 61 -15.50 1.43 4.62
CA MET A 61 -14.72 0.62 3.69
C MET A 61 -13.48 0.16 4.44
N ASN A 62 -13.41 -1.13 4.78
CA ASN A 62 -12.25 -1.63 5.51
C ASN A 62 -11.06 -1.76 4.56
N GLY A 63 -9.89 -2.06 5.16
CA GLY A 63 -8.66 -2.13 4.38
C GLY A 63 -8.69 -3.20 3.30
N LEU A 64 -9.37 -4.29 3.54
CA LEU A 64 -9.47 -5.38 2.58
C LEU A 64 -10.21 -4.92 1.33
N GLN A 65 -11.35 -4.27 1.53
CA GLN A 65 -12.14 -3.75 0.43
C GLN A 65 -11.37 -2.68 -0.33
N LEU A 66 -10.65 -1.84 0.41
CA LEU A 66 -9.84 -0.80 -0.21
C LEU A 66 -8.76 -1.38 -1.09
N VAL A 67 -8.02 -2.36 -0.57
CA VAL A 67 -6.94 -2.98 -1.34
C VAL A 67 -7.48 -3.60 -2.62
N ASP A 68 -8.63 -4.26 -2.54
CA ASP A 68 -9.25 -4.83 -3.73
C ASP A 68 -9.52 -3.75 -4.78
N ARG A 69 -10.03 -2.61 -4.34
CA ARG A 69 -10.33 -1.50 -5.26
C ARG A 69 -9.06 -0.93 -5.87
N LEU A 70 -8.05 -0.74 -5.04
CA LEU A 70 -6.79 -0.16 -5.53
C LEU A 70 -6.07 -1.12 -6.47
N LYS A 71 -6.16 -2.41 -6.21
CA LYS A 71 -5.53 -3.39 -7.11
C LYS A 71 -6.19 -3.41 -8.48
N GLN A 72 -7.46 -3.07 -8.56
CA GLN A 72 -8.12 -2.95 -9.85
C GLN A 72 -7.57 -1.76 -10.63
N ILE A 73 -7.12 -0.73 -9.95
CA ILE A 73 -6.55 0.45 -10.59
C ILE A 73 -5.10 0.19 -11.02
N ALA A 74 -4.29 -0.40 -10.13
CA ALA A 74 -2.88 -0.64 -10.42
C ALA A 74 -2.41 -1.88 -9.68
N SER A 75 -2.55 -3.02 -10.29
CA SER A 75 -2.28 -4.30 -9.63
C SER A 75 -0.82 -4.51 -9.26
N HIS A 76 0.09 -3.77 -9.88
CA HIS A 76 1.53 -3.95 -9.62
C HIS A 76 2.02 -3.23 -8.37
N VAL A 77 1.22 -2.35 -7.79
CA VAL A 77 1.66 -1.61 -6.61
C VAL A 77 1.53 -2.51 -5.38
N PRO A 78 2.62 -2.71 -4.62
CA PRO A 78 2.54 -3.56 -3.43
C PRO A 78 1.68 -2.92 -2.34
N MET A 79 0.93 -3.75 -1.63
CA MET A 79 -0.01 -3.28 -0.63
C MET A 79 0.07 -4.13 0.62
N ILE A 80 0.16 -3.46 1.77
CA ILE A 80 0.26 -4.09 3.06
C ILE A 80 -0.97 -3.74 3.87
N LEU A 81 -1.62 -4.75 4.44
CA LEU A 81 -2.72 -4.55 5.37
C LEU A 81 -2.21 -4.69 6.79
N LEU A 82 -2.59 -3.76 7.64
CA LEU A 82 -2.27 -3.79 9.07
C LEU A 82 -3.55 -4.02 9.85
N GLY A 83 -3.56 -5.00 10.71
CA GLY A 83 -4.76 -5.25 11.50
C GLY A 83 -4.60 -6.43 12.42
N ASP A 84 -5.74 -6.92 12.90
CA ASP A 84 -5.79 -8.09 13.78
C ASP A 84 -5.69 -9.34 12.91
N PRO A 85 -4.66 -10.16 13.11
CA PRO A 85 -4.48 -11.35 12.28
C PRO A 85 -5.68 -12.28 12.29
N LEU A 86 -6.37 -12.36 13.41
CA LEU A 86 -7.54 -13.25 13.51
C LEU A 86 -8.67 -12.80 12.59
N LYS A 87 -8.78 -11.51 12.39
CA LYS A 87 -9.84 -10.98 11.54
C LYS A 87 -9.48 -11.01 10.07
N MET A 88 -8.18 -10.96 9.76
CA MET A 88 -7.73 -10.90 8.38
C MET A 88 -7.51 -12.27 7.76
N SER A 89 -7.23 -13.27 8.58
CA SER A 89 -6.67 -14.53 8.09
C SER A 89 -7.64 -15.41 7.31
N CYS A 90 -8.93 -15.18 7.46
CA CYS A 90 -9.90 -16.06 6.85
C CYS A 90 -10.35 -15.65 5.47
N GLU A 91 -9.91 -14.49 5.03
CA GLU A 91 -10.44 -13.92 3.79
C GLU A 91 -9.47 -14.06 2.64
N MET A 92 -10.01 -14.30 1.47
CA MET A 92 -9.22 -14.18 0.26
C MET A 92 -9.00 -12.70 0.05
N HIS A 93 -7.80 -12.32 -0.27
CA HIS A 93 -7.51 -10.91 -0.40
C HIS A 93 -6.44 -10.65 -1.45
N ALA A 94 -6.39 -9.42 -1.90
CA ALA A 94 -5.45 -9.00 -2.91
C ALA A 94 -4.20 -8.33 -2.32
N ALA A 95 -4.13 -8.21 -1.00
CA ALA A 95 -2.97 -7.58 -0.37
C ALA A 95 -1.74 -8.46 -0.53
N ASP A 96 -0.59 -7.82 -0.66
CA ASP A 96 0.68 -8.53 -0.82
C ASP A 96 1.26 -8.97 0.51
N ALA A 97 0.85 -8.36 1.60
CA ALA A 97 1.30 -8.75 2.94
C ALA A 97 0.27 -8.36 3.98
N LEU A 98 0.17 -9.17 5.03
CA LEU A 98 -0.67 -8.90 6.19
C LEU A 98 0.24 -8.82 7.39
N LEU A 99 0.16 -7.74 8.14
CA LEU A 99 0.98 -7.57 9.34
C LEU A 99 0.10 -7.28 10.53
N ALA A 100 0.48 -7.85 11.66
CA ALA A 100 -0.26 -7.65 12.90
C ALA A 100 0.02 -6.25 13.43
N LYS A 101 -0.98 -5.41 13.43
CA LYS A 101 -0.80 -3.99 13.77
C LYS A 101 -0.19 -3.79 15.14
N LYS A 102 -0.61 -4.59 16.11
CA LYS A 102 -0.15 -4.41 17.49
C LYS A 102 1.18 -5.05 17.80
N SER A 103 1.54 -6.07 17.07
CA SER A 103 2.77 -6.79 17.38
C SER A 103 3.87 -6.57 16.37
N CYS A 104 3.58 -5.85 15.29
CA CYS A 104 4.60 -5.53 14.30
C CYS A 104 5.40 -4.33 14.80
N SER A 105 6.69 -4.50 14.98
CA SER A 105 7.52 -3.39 15.43
C SER A 105 7.75 -2.41 14.29
N PRO A 106 8.11 -1.16 14.61
CA PRO A 106 8.43 -0.21 13.55
C PRO A 106 9.54 -0.71 12.63
N GLN A 107 10.51 -1.41 13.19
CA GLN A 107 11.61 -1.94 12.39
C GLN A 107 11.16 -3.02 11.44
N GLU A 108 10.26 -3.89 11.88
CA GLU A 108 9.69 -4.90 11.00
C GLU A 108 8.94 -4.28 9.86
N LEU A 109 8.15 -3.26 10.17
CA LEU A 109 7.38 -2.58 9.15
C LEU A 109 8.28 -1.89 8.13
N LEU A 110 9.30 -1.18 8.62
CA LEU A 110 10.25 -0.52 7.73
C LEU A 110 10.97 -1.50 6.84
N GLU A 111 11.36 -2.63 7.40
CA GLU A 111 12.06 -3.65 6.62
C GLU A 111 11.17 -4.20 5.52
N ARG A 112 9.91 -4.47 5.84
CA ARG A 112 8.97 -4.98 4.86
C ARG A 112 8.73 -3.96 3.75
N ILE A 113 8.57 -2.70 4.14
CA ILE A 113 8.37 -1.63 3.16
C ILE A 113 9.59 -1.54 2.24
N LYS A 114 10.77 -1.59 2.82
CA LYS A 114 11.99 -1.49 2.04
C LYS A 114 12.07 -2.59 0.99
N VAL A 115 11.83 -3.82 1.40
CA VAL A 115 11.90 -4.96 0.50
C VAL A 115 10.83 -4.87 -0.58
N MET A 116 9.61 -4.56 -0.20
CA MET A 116 8.50 -4.57 -1.15
C MET A 116 8.55 -3.40 -2.12
N SER A 117 8.96 -2.23 -1.64
CA SER A 117 9.02 -1.07 -2.52
C SER A 117 10.23 -1.09 -3.45
N ALA A 118 11.21 -1.94 -3.17
CA ALA A 118 12.37 -2.07 -4.02
C ALA A 118 12.13 -3.00 -5.20
N ARG A 119 11.03 -3.78 -5.18
CA ARG A 119 10.75 -4.68 -6.27
C ARG A 119 10.47 -3.93 -7.54
N LYS A 120 10.79 -4.56 -8.67
CA LYS A 120 10.47 -3.97 -9.91
C LYS A 120 8.99 -3.95 -10.08
N ARG A 121 8.47 -2.82 -10.51
CA ARG A 121 7.09 -2.75 -10.75
C ARG A 121 6.78 -3.40 -12.02
N GLY A 122 5.61 -3.84 -12.23
CA GLY A 122 5.23 -4.61 -13.39
C GLY A 122 5.71 -4.01 -14.66
N PRO A 123 5.01 -4.19 -15.73
CA PRO A 123 5.57 -3.84 -17.01
C PRO A 123 5.97 -2.41 -17.00
N ARG A 124 7.19 -2.22 -17.41
CA ARG A 124 7.68 -1.05 -17.40
C ARG A 124 7.17 -0.44 -18.48
N LYS A 125 6.80 0.41 -18.37
CA LYS A 125 6.46 1.01 -19.25
C LYS A 125 7.03 0.86 -20.33
N GLY A 126 6.77 0.60 -20.96
CA GLY A 126 7.35 0.42 -21.90
C GLY A 126 7.58 -0.82 -22.10
N ALA A 127 7.61 -1.24 -22.32
CA ALA A 127 7.97 -2.46 -22.41
C ALA A 127 6.89 -3.36 -22.55
N LEU A 128 6.71 -2.80 -22.72
CA LEU A 128 6.09 -3.64 -22.56
C LEU A 128 5.27 -4.07 -22.63
N ARG A 129 5.12 -3.83 -23.02
CA ARG A 129 4.51 -4.46 -22.73
C ARG A 129 3.61 -4.94 -22.71
N MET A 130 3.68 -4.90 -23.15
CA MET A 130 2.97 -5.55 -22.90
C MET A 130 2.15 -5.97 -22.85
N ALA A 131 2.46 -5.94 -23.33
CA ALA A 131 1.82 -6.45 -23.02
C ALA A 131 0.98 -6.88 -22.97
N PRO A 132 1.07 -6.79 -23.40
CA PRO A 132 0.44 -7.29 -23.03
C PRO A 132 -0.17 -7.88 -22.94
N ALA A 133 -0.11 -7.65 -23.35
CA ALA A 133 -0.35 -8.13 -22.96
C ALA A 133 -0.31 -8.56 -22.78
N GLU A 134 0.42 -8.19 -23.02
CA GLU A 134 0.66 -8.38 -22.54
C GLU A 134 0.45 -8.64 -22.17
N LEU A 135 0.83 -8.24 -22.67
CA LEU A 135 0.72 -8.28 -22.08
C LEU A 135 0.12 -8.62 -21.78
N ALA A 136 0.13 -8.58 -22.06
CA ALA A 136 -0.23 -8.77 -21.55
C ALA A 136 -0.54 -9.28 -21.15
N VAL A 137 -0.37 -9.16 -21.33
CA VAL A 137 -0.33 -9.46 -20.73
C VAL A 137 -0.29 -9.65 -20.19
N ALA A 138 0.07 -9.39 -20.12
CA ALA A 138 0.37 -9.37 -19.47
C ALA A 138 0.25 -9.42 -18.96
N SER A 139 0.45 -8.86 -18.92
CA SER A 139 0.52 -8.87 -18.33
C SER A 139 0.29 -8.92 -17.93
#